data_79378d3c9f40faa15f55548150e5e149
#
_entry.id   79378d3c9f40faa15f55548150e5e149
#
_cell.length_a   1.000
_cell.length_b   1.000
_cell.length_c   1.000
_cell.angle_alpha   90.00
_cell.angle_beta   90.00
_cell.angle_gamma   90.00
#
_symmetry.space_group_name_H-M   'P 1'
#
loop_
_entity.id
_entity.type
_entity.pdbx_description
1 polymer ?
#
loop_
_entity_poly.entity_id
_entity_poly.type
_entity_poly.pdbx_seq_one_letter_code
_entity_poly.pdbx_strand_id
1 'polypeptide(L)'
;WTVGAFYMDHEIENVIRGYRDDDLDGRIKYLCDESFADPSYCYDHDYGIPGRFDIFGPAAEVDFFTDANPGRESFSVYGQTTLSLSESFRVVSGLRYSEDTFKTDVTNFLNVESFKEEGTTDEVTTRVVAEVDFSDDIMGYFALARGFKPGGSNLTFGFTEEEDVAAGRPVAPALVFPTFESETVESLELGLKSTFLDGRARANLAYFSYSYENLQFQATDPDPYRGGVANIPESEMSGLEVEFTGFLTDSLSLDMNLAFTDSEVTSDYEVLDNVDAYQYFFGQEDLRYGLRENVKGNQLAKTPEFTADITLRHETNLPSGNTLTTVAQYVKRGEFQQRVSNNPIVDSIRAYYIGNITTSIGFSDSMAVDFMILNLSDEDGVNSSMTDVFGVAATGLELIPPRQVMTRLRYRF
;
A
#
# COMPACT_ATOMS: atom_id res chain seq x y z
N TRP A 1 2.27 -11.00 32.82
CA TRP A 1 3.30 -10.17 32.22
C TRP A 1 4.14 -10.96 31.22
N THR A 2 4.66 -10.26 30.21
CA THR A 2 5.59 -10.78 29.21
C THR A 2 6.77 -9.83 29.13
N VAL A 3 7.98 -10.35 28.99
CA VAL A 3 9.20 -9.59 28.71
C VAL A 3 9.95 -10.30 27.60
N GLY A 4 10.49 -9.58 26.66
CA GLY A 4 11.24 -10.16 25.56
C GLY A 4 12.29 -9.20 24.98
N ALA A 5 13.16 -9.77 24.16
CA ALA A 5 14.11 -9.06 23.34
C ALA A 5 14.01 -9.60 21.91
N PHE A 6 14.31 -8.76 20.96
CA PHE A 6 14.34 -9.08 19.54
C PHE A 6 15.64 -8.55 18.94
N TYR A 7 16.23 -9.34 18.07
CA TYR A 7 17.36 -8.94 17.26
C TYR A 7 17.16 -9.46 15.83
N MET A 8 17.46 -8.62 14.87
CA MET A 8 17.44 -8.94 13.44
C MET A 8 18.65 -8.30 12.79
N ASP A 9 19.32 -9.05 11.96
CA ASP A 9 20.34 -8.56 11.04
C ASP A 9 20.00 -9.11 9.66
N HIS A 10 19.85 -8.21 8.70
CA HIS A 10 19.36 -8.54 7.37
C HIS A 10 20.07 -7.68 6.33
N GLU A 11 20.60 -8.33 5.31
CA GLU A 11 21.22 -7.71 4.15
C GLU A 11 20.60 -8.27 2.88
N ILE A 12 20.35 -7.40 1.91
CA ILE A 12 19.82 -7.77 0.60
C ILE A 12 20.86 -7.36 -0.44
N GLU A 13 21.24 -8.28 -1.29
CA GLU A 13 21.94 -7.95 -2.52
C GLU A 13 20.89 -7.73 -3.62
N ASN A 14 20.82 -6.51 -4.14
CA ASN A 14 19.89 -6.14 -5.21
C ASN A 14 20.69 -5.63 -6.40
N VAL A 15 20.76 -6.45 -7.44
CA VAL A 15 21.46 -6.11 -8.68
C VAL A 15 20.46 -5.98 -9.81
N ILE A 16 20.26 -4.76 -10.30
CA ILE A 16 19.40 -4.48 -11.45
C ILE A 16 20.32 -4.21 -12.65
N ARG A 17 20.13 -4.97 -13.71
CA ARG A 17 20.87 -4.81 -14.96
C ARG A 17 19.88 -4.72 -16.12
N GLY A 18 19.87 -3.60 -16.81
CA GLY A 18 19.24 -3.47 -18.11
C GLY A 18 20.27 -3.81 -19.18
N TYR A 19 20.01 -4.83 -19.95
CA TYR A 19 20.90 -5.21 -21.05
C TYR A 19 20.39 -4.62 -22.35
N ARG A 20 21.32 -4.15 -23.16
CA ARG A 20 21.08 -3.89 -24.56
C ARG A 20 20.79 -5.25 -25.22
N ASP A 21 19.65 -5.38 -25.83
CA ASP A 21 19.27 -6.59 -26.56
C ASP A 21 19.43 -6.33 -28.06
N ASP A 22 20.62 -6.66 -28.58
CA ASP A 22 20.89 -6.60 -30.02
C ASP A 22 20.00 -7.55 -30.83
N ASP A 23 19.39 -8.55 -30.17
CA ASP A 23 18.45 -9.51 -30.80
C ASP A 23 17.01 -8.96 -30.84
N LEU A 24 16.69 -7.83 -30.15
CA LEU A 24 15.43 -7.11 -30.31
C LEU A 24 15.30 -6.31 -31.61
N ASP A 25 16.27 -6.38 -32.48
CA ASP A 25 16.32 -5.78 -33.81
C ASP A 25 15.00 -5.85 -34.58
N GLY A 26 14.26 -6.94 -34.42
CA GLY A 26 12.96 -7.09 -35.06
C GLY A 26 11.82 -6.27 -34.44
N ARG A 27 11.87 -5.98 -33.13
CA ARG A 27 10.80 -5.27 -32.42
C ARG A 27 11.01 -3.77 -32.35
N ILE A 28 12.22 -3.33 -32.15
CA ILE A 28 12.56 -1.89 -32.12
C ILE A 28 12.53 -1.32 -33.53
N LYS A 29 12.98 -2.04 -34.54
CA LYS A 29 12.79 -1.65 -35.95
C LYS A 29 11.31 -1.49 -36.34
N TYR A 30 10.39 -2.21 -35.70
CA TYR A 30 8.96 -2.06 -35.96
C TYR A 30 8.38 -0.77 -35.38
N LEU A 31 8.96 -0.24 -34.33
CA LEU A 31 8.54 1.05 -33.74
C LEU A 31 9.15 2.25 -34.47
N CYS A 32 10.14 2.01 -35.33
CA CYS A 32 10.87 3.02 -36.08
C CYS A 32 10.79 2.82 -37.60
N ASP A 33 9.69 2.24 -38.09
CA ASP A 33 9.47 2.16 -39.54
C ASP A 33 9.12 3.54 -40.12
N GLU A 34 9.16 3.64 -41.46
CA GLU A 34 8.93 4.86 -42.21
C GLU A 34 7.55 5.55 -41.94
N SER A 35 6.70 4.98 -41.08
CA SER A 35 5.42 5.53 -40.68
C SER A 35 5.52 6.55 -39.53
N PHE A 36 6.64 6.65 -38.84
CA PHE A 36 6.88 7.71 -37.87
C PHE A 36 7.24 9.03 -38.57
N ALA A 37 6.46 10.07 -38.26
CA ALA A 37 6.60 11.37 -38.90
C ALA A 37 7.92 12.11 -38.61
N ASP A 38 8.70 11.64 -37.64
CA ASP A 38 10.03 12.19 -37.30
C ASP A 38 11.03 11.08 -36.96
N PRO A 39 11.96 10.79 -37.89
CA PRO A 39 13.02 9.80 -37.68
C PRO A 39 13.98 10.12 -36.53
N SER A 40 14.00 11.36 -36.01
CA SER A 40 14.85 11.73 -34.89
C SER A 40 14.40 11.12 -33.56
N TYR A 41 13.18 10.59 -33.48
CA TYR A 41 12.69 9.81 -32.37
C TYR A 41 12.92 8.32 -32.50
N CYS A 42 13.38 7.87 -33.66
CA CYS A 42 13.73 6.48 -33.85
C CYS A 42 15.05 6.18 -33.17
N TYR A 43 15.08 5.08 -32.43
CA TYR A 43 16.35 4.52 -31.98
C TYR A 43 17.17 4.14 -33.19
N ASP A 44 18.22 4.89 -33.46
CA ASP A 44 19.30 4.41 -34.30
C ASP A 44 20.00 3.28 -33.56
N HIS A 45 20.52 2.32 -34.28
CA HIS A 45 21.29 1.20 -33.76
C HIS A 45 22.44 1.59 -32.81
N ASP A 46 22.86 2.82 -32.85
CA ASP A 46 23.94 3.38 -32.06
C ASP A 46 23.44 4.13 -30.80
N TYR A 47 22.13 4.08 -30.56
CA TYR A 47 21.48 4.35 -29.31
C TYR A 47 21.47 5.63 -28.62
N GLY A 48 20.53 6.18 -28.52
CA GLY A 48 20.22 7.10 -27.50
C GLY A 48 18.83 7.66 -27.80
N ILE A 49 17.96 7.81 -26.87
CA ILE A 49 17.07 8.93 -26.88
C ILE A 49 17.98 10.12 -27.09
N PRO A 50 17.91 10.86 -28.21
CA PRO A 50 18.80 11.97 -28.45
C PRO A 50 18.84 12.91 -27.27
N GLY A 51 20.01 13.07 -26.65
CA GLY A 51 20.24 13.93 -25.51
C GLY A 51 20.10 13.31 -24.13
N ARG A 52 19.77 12.03 -24.00
CA ARG A 52 19.56 11.44 -22.68
C ARG A 52 20.39 10.21 -22.32
N PHE A 53 20.86 9.44 -23.28
CA PHE A 53 21.59 8.20 -23.04
C PHE A 53 22.96 8.10 -23.76
N ASP A 54 23.44 9.17 -24.33
CA ASP A 54 24.82 9.26 -24.85
C ASP A 54 25.90 9.12 -23.76
N ILE A 55 25.48 9.02 -22.49
CA ILE A 55 26.38 8.84 -21.34
C ILE A 55 27.07 7.47 -21.38
N PHE A 56 26.54 6.50 -22.10
CA PHE A 56 27.01 5.12 -22.01
C PHE A 56 28.05 4.72 -23.07
N GLY A 57 28.22 5.51 -24.10
CA GLY A 57 29.16 5.24 -25.17
C GLY A 57 28.88 3.94 -25.95
N PRO A 58 29.45 3.79 -27.16
CA PRO A 58 29.08 2.70 -28.09
C PRO A 58 29.58 1.30 -27.70
N ALA A 59 30.24 1.14 -26.55
CA ALA A 59 30.84 -0.12 -26.12
C ALA A 59 30.23 -0.76 -24.86
N ALA A 60 29.16 -0.19 -24.33
CA ALA A 60 28.55 -0.74 -23.11
C ALA A 60 27.55 -1.85 -23.47
N GLU A 61 27.81 -3.06 -23.04
CA GLU A 61 26.87 -4.19 -23.12
C GLU A 61 25.67 -4.03 -22.14
N VAL A 62 25.72 -3.05 -21.24
CA VAL A 62 24.73 -2.79 -20.19
C VAL A 62 24.24 -1.36 -20.31
N ASP A 63 22.94 -1.18 -20.56
CA ASP A 63 22.32 0.15 -20.67
C ASP A 63 22.02 0.77 -19.31
N PHE A 64 21.78 -0.05 -18.32
CA PHE A 64 21.48 0.37 -16.95
C PHE A 64 22.05 -0.65 -15.96
N PHE A 65 22.68 -0.16 -14.92
CA PHE A 65 23.22 -0.99 -13.85
C PHE A 65 23.02 -0.32 -12.50
N THR A 66 22.45 -1.03 -11.56
CA THR A 66 22.44 -0.66 -10.15
C THR A 66 22.79 -1.87 -9.32
N ASP A 67 23.82 -1.76 -8.51
CA ASP A 67 24.18 -2.72 -7.48
C ASP A 67 23.95 -2.05 -6.14
N ALA A 68 22.95 -2.51 -5.41
CA ALA A 68 22.54 -1.93 -4.15
C ALA A 68 22.48 -3.00 -3.08
N ASN A 69 23.17 -2.76 -1.98
CA ASN A 69 23.24 -3.67 -0.85
C ASN A 69 22.61 -2.99 0.40
N PRO A 70 21.27 -2.87 0.46
CA PRO A 70 20.62 -2.36 1.65
C PRO A 70 20.67 -3.40 2.77
N GLY A 71 21.14 -2.98 3.93
CA GLY A 71 21.17 -3.76 5.15
C GLY A 71 20.35 -3.08 6.25
N ARG A 72 19.82 -3.87 7.17
CA ARG A 72 19.16 -3.38 8.37
C ARG A 72 19.50 -4.25 9.56
N GLU A 73 19.91 -3.61 10.63
CA GLU A 73 20.10 -4.21 11.93
C GLU A 73 19.07 -3.62 12.90
N SER A 74 18.32 -4.47 13.57
CA SER A 74 17.31 -4.06 14.53
C SER A 74 17.52 -4.75 15.86
N PHE A 75 17.50 -3.97 16.93
CA PHE A 75 17.49 -4.46 18.31
C PHE A 75 16.31 -3.89 19.06
N SER A 76 15.64 -4.68 19.89
CA SER A 76 14.64 -4.14 20.79
C SER A 76 14.45 -4.97 22.06
N VAL A 77 14.00 -4.26 23.09
CA VAL A 77 13.54 -4.86 24.34
C VAL A 77 12.12 -4.39 24.63
N TYR A 78 11.30 -5.29 25.14
CA TYR A 78 9.90 -4.96 25.40
C TYR A 78 9.35 -5.68 26.62
N GLY A 79 8.32 -5.10 27.20
CA GLY A 79 7.56 -5.71 28.28
C GLY A 79 6.08 -5.32 28.18
N GLN A 80 5.22 -6.24 28.59
CA GLN A 80 3.80 -6.02 28.73
C GLN A 80 3.27 -6.63 30.02
N THR A 81 2.32 -5.94 30.64
CA THR A 81 1.63 -6.43 31.84
C THR A 81 0.14 -6.20 31.73
N THR A 82 -0.64 -7.09 32.33
CA THR A 82 -2.08 -6.91 32.55
C THR A 82 -2.31 -6.85 34.05
N LEU A 83 -2.90 -5.77 34.52
CA LEU A 83 -3.27 -5.53 35.91
C LEU A 83 -4.79 -5.60 36.05
N SER A 84 -5.30 -6.60 36.74
CA SER A 84 -6.71 -6.66 37.12
C SER A 84 -6.91 -5.86 38.38
N LEU A 85 -7.55 -4.67 38.25
CA LEU A 85 -7.80 -3.75 39.34
C LEU A 85 -9.09 -4.09 40.09
N SER A 86 -10.03 -4.78 39.42
CA SER A 86 -11.21 -5.42 39.97
C SER A 86 -11.59 -6.66 39.16
N GLU A 87 -12.68 -7.32 39.50
CA GLU A 87 -13.22 -8.44 38.71
C GLU A 87 -13.65 -8.00 37.31
N SER A 88 -14.08 -6.71 37.15
CA SER A 88 -14.61 -6.16 35.90
C SER A 88 -13.72 -5.12 35.25
N PHE A 89 -12.57 -4.73 35.86
CA PHE A 89 -11.72 -3.70 35.31
C PHE A 89 -10.24 -4.13 35.28
N ARG A 90 -9.63 -4.05 34.11
CA ARG A 90 -8.22 -4.37 33.87
C ARG A 90 -7.54 -3.34 32.99
N VAL A 91 -6.25 -3.18 33.22
CA VAL A 91 -5.38 -2.31 32.43
C VAL A 91 -4.25 -3.16 31.85
N VAL A 92 -4.11 -3.09 30.55
CA VAL A 92 -2.97 -3.67 29.81
C VAL A 92 -2.01 -2.53 29.51
N SER A 93 -0.72 -2.69 29.88
CA SER A 93 0.32 -1.70 29.55
C SER A 93 1.50 -2.41 28.89
N GLY A 94 1.98 -1.85 27.81
CA GLY A 94 3.13 -2.31 27.06
C GLY A 94 4.10 -1.19 26.75
N LEU A 95 5.38 -1.49 26.77
CA LEU A 95 6.48 -0.61 26.42
C LEU A 95 7.50 -1.39 25.60
N ARG A 96 8.01 -0.79 24.54
CA ARG A 96 9.10 -1.32 23.73
C ARG A 96 10.06 -0.17 23.38
N TYR A 97 11.34 -0.41 23.60
CA TYR A 97 12.42 0.36 23.00
C TYR A 97 12.97 -0.40 21.81
N SER A 98 13.15 0.28 20.71
CA SER A 98 13.74 -0.27 19.48
C SER A 98 14.84 0.66 18.98
N GLU A 99 15.92 0.07 18.50
CA GLU A 99 16.99 0.71 17.76
C GLU A 99 17.12 0.02 16.41
N ASP A 100 17.00 0.79 15.34
CA ASP A 100 17.07 0.34 13.96
C ASP A 100 18.19 1.10 13.25
N THR A 101 19.17 0.36 12.74
CA THR A 101 20.25 0.90 11.92
C THR A 101 20.09 0.41 10.49
N PHE A 102 20.03 1.33 9.54
CA PHE A 102 20.12 1.00 8.13
C PHE A 102 21.52 1.31 7.61
N LYS A 103 21.97 0.48 6.66
CA LYS A 103 23.21 0.67 5.91
C LYS A 103 22.90 0.40 4.45
N THR A 104 23.36 1.29 3.58
CA THR A 104 23.13 1.14 2.17
C THR A 104 24.43 1.46 1.42
N ASP A 105 24.90 0.51 0.64
CA ASP A 105 26.03 0.67 -0.25
C ASP A 105 25.50 0.52 -1.67
N VAL A 106 25.63 1.56 -2.48
CA VAL A 106 25.08 1.57 -3.82
C VAL A 106 26.14 1.98 -4.82
N THR A 107 26.23 1.22 -5.88
CA THR A 107 27.00 1.58 -7.09
C THR A 107 26.03 1.71 -8.25
N ASN A 108 26.03 2.87 -8.88
CA ASN A 108 25.18 3.15 -10.01
C ASN A 108 26.01 3.50 -11.23
N PHE A 109 25.59 2.95 -12.37
CA PHE A 109 26.27 3.17 -13.63
C PHE A 109 25.89 4.52 -14.27
N LEU A 110 24.70 5.05 -14.01
CA LEU A 110 24.23 6.30 -14.59
C LEU A 110 25.17 7.49 -14.30
N ASN A 111 25.78 7.50 -13.12
CA ASN A 111 26.67 8.58 -12.68
C ASN A 111 28.10 8.12 -12.38
N VAL A 112 28.39 6.82 -12.55
CA VAL A 112 29.67 6.20 -12.14
C VAL A 112 30.01 6.47 -10.67
N GLU A 113 29.01 6.80 -9.87
CA GLU A 113 29.19 7.13 -8.48
C GLU A 113 28.68 6.00 -7.58
N SER A 114 29.43 5.75 -6.55
CA SER A 114 29.01 4.92 -5.43
C SER A 114 28.77 5.81 -4.24
N PHE A 115 27.68 5.56 -3.53
CA PHE A 115 27.42 6.24 -2.27
C PHE A 115 27.12 5.22 -1.16
N LYS A 116 27.39 5.65 0.06
CA LYS A 116 27.11 4.88 1.26
C LYS A 116 26.31 5.75 2.21
N GLU A 117 25.18 5.23 2.63
CA GLU A 117 24.34 5.86 3.64
C GLU A 117 24.20 4.92 4.82
N GLU A 118 24.33 5.49 6.01
CA GLU A 118 24.10 4.79 7.27
C GLU A 118 23.35 5.72 8.22
N GLY A 119 22.34 5.21 8.86
CA GLY A 119 21.59 5.97 9.86
C GLY A 119 20.99 5.06 10.91
N THR A 120 20.82 5.60 12.10
CA THR A 120 20.21 4.90 13.22
C THR A 120 19.00 5.69 13.71
N THR A 121 17.91 4.99 13.94
CA THR A 121 16.70 5.50 14.55
C THR A 121 16.45 4.74 15.83
N ASP A 122 16.21 5.44 16.92
CA ASP A 122 15.74 4.85 18.17
C ASP A 122 14.36 5.37 18.52
N GLU A 123 13.46 4.46 18.89
CA GLU A 123 12.07 4.79 19.19
C GLU A 123 11.53 4.01 20.38
N VAL A 124 10.67 4.71 21.12
CA VAL A 124 9.89 4.10 22.21
C VAL A 124 8.43 3.99 21.76
N THR A 125 7.94 2.78 21.67
CA THR A 125 6.52 2.52 21.41
C THR A 125 5.81 2.12 22.69
N THR A 126 4.56 2.56 22.79
CA THR A 126 3.74 2.37 23.98
C THR A 126 2.36 1.85 23.61
N ARG A 127 1.75 1.10 24.53
CA ARG A 127 0.35 0.72 24.45
C ARG A 127 -0.24 0.70 25.86
N VAL A 128 -1.39 1.36 26.00
CA VAL A 128 -2.20 1.29 27.22
C VAL A 128 -3.64 1.01 26.82
N VAL A 129 -4.22 -0.02 27.42
CA VAL A 129 -5.64 -0.36 27.18
C VAL A 129 -6.33 -0.49 28.52
N ALA A 130 -7.42 0.26 28.70
CA ALA A 130 -8.35 0.09 29.80
C ALA A 130 -9.55 -0.70 29.32
N GLU A 131 -9.85 -1.79 29.97
CA GLU A 131 -10.95 -2.70 29.62
C GLU A 131 -11.93 -2.80 30.80
N VAL A 132 -13.23 -2.68 30.50
CA VAL A 132 -14.32 -2.75 31.47
C VAL A 132 -15.34 -3.78 31.02
N ASP A 133 -15.56 -4.81 31.81
CA ASP A 133 -16.65 -5.75 31.63
C ASP A 133 -17.91 -5.17 32.30
N PHE A 134 -18.86 -4.70 31.51
CA PHE A 134 -20.14 -4.20 32.00
C PHE A 134 -21.09 -5.34 32.44
N SER A 135 -20.90 -6.51 31.81
CA SER A 135 -21.52 -7.78 32.15
C SER A 135 -20.64 -8.91 31.59
N ASP A 136 -21.06 -10.17 31.83
CA ASP A 136 -20.37 -11.35 31.23
C ASP A 136 -20.37 -11.33 29.70
N ASP A 137 -21.28 -10.58 29.09
CA ASP A 137 -21.53 -10.54 27.65
C ASP A 137 -21.12 -9.22 26.99
N ILE A 138 -20.78 -8.18 27.74
CA ILE A 138 -20.50 -6.85 27.22
C ILE A 138 -19.21 -6.30 27.83
N MET A 139 -18.25 -6.01 26.97
CA MET A 139 -16.99 -5.40 27.32
C MET A 139 -16.74 -4.13 26.51
N GLY A 140 -16.38 -3.04 27.18
CA GLY A 140 -15.88 -1.82 26.57
C GLY A 140 -14.39 -1.67 26.78
N TYR A 141 -13.72 -0.98 25.87
CA TYR A 141 -12.31 -0.66 26.01
C TYR A 141 -11.97 0.70 25.45
N PHE A 142 -10.90 1.26 26.00
CA PHE A 142 -10.23 2.45 25.51
C PHE A 142 -8.76 2.14 25.37
N ALA A 143 -8.18 2.37 24.17
CA ALA A 143 -6.80 2.10 23.89
C ALA A 143 -6.08 3.36 23.39
N LEU A 144 -4.86 3.54 23.87
CA LEU A 144 -3.89 4.49 23.35
C LEU A 144 -2.63 3.70 22.96
N ALA A 145 -2.09 3.96 21.79
CA ALA A 145 -0.83 3.36 21.38
C ALA A 145 -0.01 4.34 20.54
N ARG A 146 1.31 4.19 20.63
CA ARG A 146 2.27 4.83 19.72
C ARG A 146 3.07 3.74 19.03
N GLY A 147 3.12 3.81 17.71
CA GLY A 147 3.90 2.93 16.83
C GLY A 147 4.85 3.74 15.97
N PHE A 148 5.77 3.06 15.28
CA PHE A 148 6.64 3.68 14.30
C PHE A 148 6.98 2.73 13.15
N LYS A 149 7.39 3.32 12.03
CA LYS A 149 8.04 2.67 10.89
C LYS A 149 9.39 3.35 10.72
N PRO A 150 10.51 2.61 10.80
CA PRO A 150 11.82 3.23 10.79
C PRO A 150 12.12 3.92 9.47
N GLY A 151 12.96 4.94 9.53
CA GLY A 151 13.54 5.61 8.38
C GLY A 151 14.45 4.71 7.57
N GLY A 152 15.03 5.25 6.53
CA GLY A 152 15.92 4.49 5.64
C GLY A 152 16.61 5.35 4.62
N SER A 153 17.22 4.69 3.63
CA SER A 153 17.84 5.34 2.49
C SER A 153 17.09 5.08 1.21
N ASN A 154 17.08 6.06 0.34
CA ASN A 154 16.61 5.94 -1.03
C ASN A 154 17.74 5.40 -1.91
N LEU A 155 17.38 4.52 -2.84
CA LEU A 155 18.32 3.93 -3.81
C LEU A 155 18.43 4.76 -5.09
N THR A 156 17.92 5.98 -5.07
CA THR A 156 17.82 6.84 -6.23
C THR A 156 18.94 7.86 -6.27
N PHE A 157 19.35 8.15 -7.47
CA PHE A 157 20.47 9.00 -7.82
C PHE A 157 19.98 10.17 -8.63
N GLY A 158 20.61 11.28 -8.44
CA GLY A 158 20.37 12.47 -9.21
C GLY A 158 21.48 13.47 -9.00
N PHE A 159 21.53 14.47 -9.85
CA PHE A 159 22.44 15.59 -9.63
C PHE A 159 22.14 16.25 -8.30
N THR A 160 23.17 16.67 -7.59
CA THR A 160 23.01 17.46 -6.38
C THR A 160 22.53 18.88 -6.74
N GLU A 161 21.94 19.59 -5.77
CA GLU A 161 21.59 21.02 -5.97
C GLU A 161 22.82 21.82 -6.42
N GLU A 162 24.02 21.49 -5.93
CA GLU A 162 25.26 22.14 -6.30
C GLU A 162 25.59 21.94 -7.79
N GLU A 163 25.33 20.76 -8.34
CA GLU A 163 25.54 20.46 -9.75
C GLU A 163 24.53 21.19 -10.64
N ASP A 164 23.29 21.30 -10.20
CA ASP A 164 22.25 22.06 -10.92
C ASP A 164 22.58 23.56 -10.93
N VAL A 165 23.00 24.11 -9.80
CA VAL A 165 23.48 25.50 -9.70
C VAL A 165 24.69 25.72 -10.61
N ALA A 166 25.66 24.78 -10.60
CA ALA A 166 26.84 24.87 -11.45
C ALA A 166 26.50 24.77 -12.96
N ALA A 167 25.46 24.01 -13.28
CA ALA A 167 24.94 23.90 -14.65
C ALA A 167 24.03 25.05 -15.06
N GLY A 168 23.72 26.00 -14.15
CA GLY A 168 22.83 27.11 -14.39
C GLY A 168 21.35 26.71 -14.51
N ARG A 169 21.00 25.54 -14.01
CA ARG A 169 19.61 25.07 -13.99
C ARG A 169 18.86 25.68 -12.81
N PRO A 170 17.56 25.98 -12.93
CA PRO A 170 16.74 26.38 -11.80
C PRO A 170 16.71 25.25 -10.78
N VAL A 171 16.92 25.55 -9.51
CA VAL A 171 16.89 24.57 -8.41
C VAL A 171 15.55 24.73 -7.68
N ALA A 172 14.74 23.67 -7.70
CA ALA A 172 13.63 23.54 -6.77
C ALA A 172 14.08 22.72 -5.56
N PRO A 173 13.56 22.96 -4.36
CA PRO A 173 13.86 22.11 -3.20
C PRO A 173 13.59 20.64 -3.55
N ALA A 174 14.54 19.76 -3.24
CA ALA A 174 14.36 18.34 -3.49
C ALA A 174 13.18 17.81 -2.67
N LEU A 175 12.38 16.89 -3.25
CA LEU A 175 11.35 16.14 -2.52
C LEU A 175 11.91 14.80 -2.03
N VAL A 176 12.79 14.18 -2.82
CA VAL A 176 13.42 12.91 -2.48
C VAL A 176 14.87 13.17 -2.08
N PHE A 177 15.18 12.89 -0.84
CA PHE A 177 16.53 12.98 -0.27
C PHE A 177 17.19 11.61 -0.24
N PRO A 178 18.52 11.51 -0.07
CA PRO A 178 19.22 10.23 0.07
C PRO A 178 18.69 9.39 1.23
N THR A 179 18.20 10.02 2.28
CA THR A 179 17.57 9.38 3.44
C THR A 179 16.18 9.94 3.70
N PHE A 180 15.35 9.16 4.35
CA PHE A 180 14.02 9.57 4.80
C PHE A 180 13.82 9.25 6.27
N GLU A 181 12.99 10.05 6.94
CA GLU A 181 12.75 9.98 8.37
C GLU A 181 11.82 8.83 8.76
N SER A 182 11.86 8.47 10.03
CA SER A 182 10.89 7.56 10.63
C SER A 182 9.49 8.17 10.61
N GLU A 183 8.53 7.34 10.24
CA GLU A 183 7.12 7.64 10.40
C GLU A 183 6.68 7.20 11.79
N THR A 184 5.95 8.03 12.51
CA THR A 184 5.31 7.66 13.77
C THR A 184 3.79 7.80 13.67
N VAL A 185 3.08 6.98 14.43
CA VAL A 185 1.63 7.03 14.55
C VAL A 185 1.22 7.01 16.01
N GLU A 186 0.40 7.95 16.39
CA GLU A 186 -0.36 7.91 17.63
C GLU A 186 -1.79 7.49 17.34
N SER A 187 -2.28 6.50 18.09
CA SER A 187 -3.61 5.94 17.91
C SER A 187 -4.44 6.03 19.17
N LEU A 188 -5.68 6.41 18.98
CA LEU A 188 -6.75 6.33 19.96
C LEU A 188 -7.84 5.40 19.43
N GLU A 189 -8.29 4.47 20.25
CA GLU A 189 -9.39 3.58 19.90
C GLU A 189 -10.37 3.44 21.08
N LEU A 190 -11.66 3.53 20.78
CA LEU A 190 -12.75 3.29 21.71
C LEU A 190 -13.65 2.21 21.14
N GLY A 191 -13.78 1.09 21.85
CA GLY A 191 -14.55 -0.02 21.33
C GLY A 191 -15.52 -0.65 22.33
N LEU A 192 -16.50 -1.32 21.75
CA LEU A 192 -17.49 -2.13 22.46
C LEU A 192 -17.55 -3.51 21.81
N LYS A 193 -17.44 -4.55 22.63
CA LYS A 193 -17.61 -5.95 22.20
C LYS A 193 -18.78 -6.55 22.96
N SER A 194 -19.71 -7.16 22.23
CA SER A 194 -20.90 -7.74 22.84
C SER A 194 -21.24 -9.08 22.23
N THR A 195 -21.68 -9.99 23.10
CA THR A 195 -22.25 -11.28 22.74
C THR A 195 -23.69 -11.31 23.26
N PHE A 196 -24.63 -11.79 22.47
CA PHE A 196 -26.06 -11.80 22.85
C PHE A 196 -26.78 -13.00 22.22
N LEU A 197 -28.05 -13.16 22.51
CA LEU A 197 -28.87 -14.30 22.09
C LEU A 197 -28.27 -15.64 22.55
N ASP A 198 -27.87 -15.75 23.83
CA ASP A 198 -27.23 -16.94 24.40
C ASP A 198 -25.98 -17.39 23.62
N GLY A 199 -25.12 -16.44 23.19
CA GLY A 199 -23.91 -16.71 22.44
C GLY A 199 -24.11 -16.90 20.93
N ARG A 200 -25.33 -16.79 20.42
CA ARG A 200 -25.66 -16.97 19.00
C ARG A 200 -25.31 -15.78 18.11
N ALA A 201 -25.08 -14.61 18.70
CA ALA A 201 -24.67 -13.43 17.97
C ALA A 201 -23.61 -12.64 18.72
N ARG A 202 -22.72 -12.01 17.96
CA ARG A 202 -21.70 -11.07 18.42
C ARG A 202 -21.78 -9.81 17.59
N ALA A 203 -21.64 -8.65 18.25
CA ALA A 203 -21.46 -7.37 17.60
C ALA A 203 -20.29 -6.63 18.25
N ASN A 204 -19.39 -6.11 17.44
CA ASN A 204 -18.30 -5.26 17.85
C ASN A 204 -18.42 -3.91 17.15
N LEU A 205 -18.07 -2.86 17.87
CA LEU A 205 -18.04 -1.49 17.37
C LEU A 205 -16.71 -0.88 17.82
N ALA A 206 -15.99 -0.24 16.92
CA ALA A 206 -14.78 0.48 17.25
C ALA A 206 -14.74 1.83 16.52
N TYR A 207 -14.50 2.90 17.26
CA TYR A 207 -14.08 4.18 16.73
C TYR A 207 -12.56 4.29 16.89
N PHE A 208 -11.86 4.72 15.84
CA PHE A 208 -10.41 4.94 15.87
C PHE A 208 -10.07 6.34 15.35
N SER A 209 -8.93 6.85 15.83
CA SER A 209 -8.30 8.08 15.34
C SER A 209 -6.81 7.90 15.37
N TYR A 210 -6.15 8.17 14.25
CA TYR A 210 -4.70 8.06 14.04
C TYR A 210 -4.16 9.42 13.64
N SER A 211 -3.08 9.84 14.29
CA SER A 211 -2.27 10.99 13.90
C SER A 211 -0.90 10.50 13.48
N TYR A 212 -0.50 10.82 12.26
CA TYR A 212 0.79 10.44 11.68
C TYR A 212 1.72 11.64 11.65
N GLU A 213 2.95 11.42 12.08
CA GLU A 213 4.07 12.33 11.85
C GLU A 213 5.04 11.68 10.86
N ASN A 214 5.51 12.45 9.89
CA ASN A 214 6.43 12.01 8.84
C ASN A 214 5.92 10.80 8.06
N LEU A 215 4.66 10.80 7.65
CA LEU A 215 4.06 9.72 6.86
C LEU A 215 4.91 9.42 5.62
N GLN A 216 5.41 8.20 5.50
CA GLN A 216 6.25 7.76 4.39
C GLN A 216 5.40 7.45 3.15
N PHE A 217 5.68 8.10 2.04
CA PHE A 217 4.99 7.87 0.79
C PHE A 217 5.96 7.81 -0.39
N GLN A 218 5.52 7.19 -1.49
CA GLN A 218 6.28 7.17 -2.72
C GLN A 218 6.25 8.54 -3.38
N ALA A 219 7.39 9.17 -3.53
CA ALA A 219 7.56 10.45 -4.17
C ALA A 219 8.43 10.35 -5.41
N THR A 220 8.30 11.34 -6.28
CA THR A 220 9.15 11.48 -7.48
C THR A 220 9.56 12.94 -7.60
N ASP A 221 10.84 13.17 -7.85
CA ASP A 221 11.38 14.46 -8.26
C ASP A 221 11.54 14.49 -9.79
N PRO A 222 11.23 15.61 -10.43
CA PRO A 222 11.22 15.70 -11.90
C PRO A 222 12.59 15.71 -12.53
N ASP A 223 13.62 16.11 -11.83
CA ASP A 223 14.95 16.30 -12.38
C ASP A 223 16.04 16.03 -11.35
N PRO A 224 16.91 15.09 -11.65
CA PRO A 224 16.85 14.11 -12.72
C PRO A 224 16.23 12.81 -12.24
N TYR A 225 14.94 12.62 -12.32
CA TYR A 225 14.22 11.36 -12.00
C TYR A 225 14.63 10.71 -10.68
N ARG A 226 14.42 11.40 -9.61
CA ARG A 226 14.56 10.81 -8.28
C ARG A 226 13.23 10.23 -7.88
N GLY A 227 13.11 8.91 -7.91
CA GLY A 227 11.99 8.22 -7.27
C GLY A 227 12.44 7.66 -5.93
N GLY A 228 11.60 7.70 -4.92
CA GLY A 228 11.94 7.17 -3.61
C GLY A 228 10.84 7.44 -2.59
N VAL A 229 11.22 7.35 -1.33
CA VAL A 229 10.35 7.66 -0.20
C VAL A 229 10.63 9.08 0.27
N ALA A 230 9.57 9.84 0.47
CA ALA A 230 9.59 11.12 1.16
C ALA A 230 8.63 11.07 2.35
N ASN A 231 8.66 12.10 3.19
CA ASN A 231 7.86 12.19 4.40
C ASN A 231 6.87 13.35 4.31
N ILE A 232 5.57 13.08 4.46
CA ILE A 232 4.56 14.11 4.70
C ILE A 232 4.58 14.44 6.20
N PRO A 233 4.77 15.71 6.60
CA PRO A 233 4.98 16.05 8.01
C PRO A 233 3.85 15.61 8.93
N GLU A 234 2.59 15.89 8.55
CA GLU A 234 1.44 15.57 9.38
C GLU A 234 0.26 15.10 8.52
N SER A 235 -0.39 14.03 8.97
CA SER A 235 -1.63 13.52 8.39
C SER A 235 -2.47 12.81 9.44
N GLU A 236 -3.77 12.72 9.19
CA GLU A 236 -4.73 12.12 10.12
C GLU A 236 -5.63 11.12 9.41
N MET A 237 -6.12 10.13 10.18
CA MET A 237 -7.13 9.20 9.75
C MET A 237 -8.04 8.86 10.91
N SER A 238 -9.35 8.86 10.70
CA SER A 238 -10.31 8.42 11.70
C SER A 238 -11.41 7.58 11.08
N GLY A 239 -12.13 6.82 11.91
CA GLY A 239 -13.17 5.98 11.35
C GLY A 239 -13.98 5.23 12.39
N LEU A 240 -14.98 4.51 11.85
CA LEU A 240 -15.86 3.64 12.60
C LEU A 240 -15.90 2.27 11.94
N GLU A 241 -15.65 1.23 12.72
CA GLU A 241 -15.77 -0.16 12.31
C GLU A 241 -16.94 -0.84 13.03
N VAL A 242 -17.70 -1.61 12.27
CA VAL A 242 -18.83 -2.40 12.76
C VAL A 242 -18.67 -3.83 12.28
N GLU A 243 -18.60 -4.76 13.21
CA GLU A 243 -18.57 -6.19 12.93
C GLU A 243 -19.81 -6.85 13.55
N PHE A 244 -20.42 -7.73 12.79
CA PHE A 244 -21.50 -8.56 13.27
C PHE A 244 -21.33 -9.99 12.76
N THR A 245 -21.47 -10.96 13.64
CA THR A 245 -21.55 -12.38 13.31
C THR A 245 -22.67 -13.01 14.12
N GLY A 246 -23.60 -13.72 13.47
CA GLY A 246 -24.67 -14.36 14.22
C GLY A 246 -25.58 -15.28 13.41
N PHE A 247 -26.27 -16.14 14.15
CA PHE A 247 -27.32 -16.98 13.61
C PHE A 247 -28.65 -16.24 13.66
N LEU A 248 -29.18 -15.87 12.49
CA LEU A 248 -30.53 -15.26 12.37
C LEU A 248 -31.63 -16.30 12.60
N THR A 249 -31.36 -17.54 12.16
CA THR A 249 -32.16 -18.73 12.46
C THR A 249 -31.23 -19.92 12.67
N ASP A 250 -31.77 -21.11 12.94
CA ASP A 250 -30.95 -22.31 13.11
C ASP A 250 -30.24 -22.74 11.82
N SER A 251 -30.72 -22.25 10.66
CA SER A 251 -30.17 -22.58 9.35
C SER A 251 -29.55 -21.38 8.61
N LEU A 252 -29.68 -20.15 9.13
CA LEU A 252 -29.22 -18.94 8.47
C LEU A 252 -28.28 -18.16 9.39
N SER A 253 -27.05 -17.92 8.95
CA SER A 253 -26.10 -17.02 9.61
C SER A 253 -25.77 -15.82 8.74
N LEU A 254 -25.39 -14.73 9.41
CA LEU A 254 -24.94 -13.47 8.84
C LEU A 254 -23.56 -13.13 9.42
N ASP A 255 -22.61 -12.85 8.56
CA ASP A 255 -21.35 -12.18 8.88
C ASP A 255 -21.34 -10.84 8.14
N MET A 256 -21.03 -9.75 8.86
CA MET A 256 -21.04 -8.39 8.31
C MET A 256 -19.88 -7.60 8.90
N ASN A 257 -19.08 -6.99 8.03
CA ASN A 257 -18.03 -6.04 8.37
C ASN A 257 -18.27 -4.76 7.58
N LEU A 258 -18.35 -3.63 8.28
CA LEU A 258 -18.49 -2.31 7.70
C LEU A 258 -17.38 -1.42 8.25
N ALA A 259 -16.76 -0.61 7.39
CA ALA A 259 -15.84 0.44 7.83
C ALA A 259 -16.19 1.76 7.13
N PHE A 260 -16.15 2.83 7.92
CA PHE A 260 -16.27 4.21 7.49
C PHE A 260 -14.97 4.89 7.87
N THR A 261 -14.26 5.48 6.90
CA THR A 261 -12.94 6.05 7.09
C THR A 261 -12.90 7.44 6.50
N ASP A 262 -12.31 8.37 7.24
CA ASP A 262 -11.96 9.71 6.80
C ASP A 262 -10.46 9.90 6.99
N SER A 263 -9.77 10.47 6.01
CA SER A 263 -8.32 10.67 6.07
C SER A 263 -7.90 11.88 5.28
N GLU A 264 -6.93 12.62 5.82
CA GLU A 264 -6.40 13.81 5.15
C GLU A 264 -4.94 14.11 5.51
N VAL A 265 -4.26 14.79 4.60
CA VAL A 265 -2.99 15.48 4.88
C VAL A 265 -3.32 16.78 5.58
N THR A 266 -2.77 16.98 6.80
CA THR A 266 -3.08 18.17 7.62
C THR A 266 -2.03 19.26 7.50
N SER A 267 -0.80 18.92 7.12
CA SER A 267 0.29 19.88 6.92
C SER A 267 0.32 20.46 5.51
N ASP A 268 0.87 21.67 5.36
CA ASP A 268 1.23 22.21 4.07
C ASP A 268 2.45 21.45 3.53
N TYR A 269 2.26 20.72 2.43
CA TYR A 269 3.31 19.95 1.79
C TYR A 269 3.08 19.91 0.28
N GLU A 270 4.15 20.04 -0.49
CA GLU A 270 4.08 20.05 -1.94
C GLU A 270 4.61 18.75 -2.51
N VAL A 271 3.90 18.16 -3.45
CA VAL A 271 4.31 16.98 -4.21
C VAL A 271 4.35 17.29 -5.69
N LEU A 272 5.13 16.54 -6.45
CA LEU A 272 5.05 16.55 -7.90
C LEU A 272 3.98 15.55 -8.36
N ASP A 273 3.03 16.01 -9.15
CA ASP A 273 2.18 15.09 -9.90
C ASP A 273 2.83 14.74 -11.24
N ASN A 274 3.16 13.46 -11.43
CA ASN A 274 3.81 12.95 -12.63
C ASN A 274 2.95 13.18 -13.90
N VAL A 275 1.63 13.23 -13.76
CA VAL A 275 0.72 13.44 -14.88
C VAL A 275 0.84 14.87 -15.42
N ASP A 276 0.95 15.82 -14.54
CA ASP A 276 1.12 17.21 -14.91
C ASP A 276 2.56 17.47 -15.38
N ALA A 277 3.54 16.77 -14.78
CA ALA A 277 4.92 16.81 -15.21
C ALA A 277 5.15 16.25 -16.64
N TYR A 278 4.22 15.42 -17.15
CA TYR A 278 4.29 14.89 -18.51
C TYR A 278 4.39 16.00 -19.58
N GLN A 279 3.69 17.10 -19.41
CA GLN A 279 3.75 18.24 -20.34
C GLN A 279 5.14 18.85 -20.43
N TYR A 280 5.94 18.69 -19.37
CA TYR A 280 7.31 19.14 -19.30
C TYR A 280 8.26 18.39 -20.23
N PHE A 281 8.12 17.04 -20.33
CA PHE A 281 8.98 16.21 -21.17
C PHE A 281 8.90 16.55 -22.66
N PHE A 282 7.82 17.20 -23.09
CA PHE A 282 7.60 17.58 -24.49
C PHE A 282 7.95 19.04 -24.81
N GLY A 283 8.86 19.68 -24.08
CA GLY A 283 9.52 20.90 -24.49
C GLY A 283 9.08 22.18 -23.79
N GLN A 284 8.54 22.08 -22.57
CA GLN A 284 8.22 23.25 -21.75
C GLN A 284 9.05 23.24 -20.45
N GLU A 285 10.37 23.39 -20.59
CA GLU A 285 11.32 23.30 -19.46
C GLU A 285 11.03 24.26 -18.29
N ASP A 286 10.37 25.38 -18.54
CA ASP A 286 10.07 26.38 -17.52
C ASP A 286 8.93 25.98 -16.57
N LEU A 287 8.15 24.93 -16.90
CA LEU A 287 7.02 24.48 -16.08
C LEU A 287 7.42 23.47 -14.99
N ARG A 288 8.62 22.95 -15.02
CA ARG A 288 9.17 21.91 -14.16
C ARG A 288 8.90 22.13 -12.69
N TYR A 289 9.14 23.32 -12.26
CA TYR A 289 9.11 23.72 -10.84
C TYR A 289 7.78 24.37 -10.44
N GLY A 290 6.91 24.65 -11.40
CA GLY A 290 5.59 25.21 -11.16
C GLY A 290 4.47 24.17 -11.03
N LEU A 291 4.82 22.87 -11.19
CA LEU A 291 3.84 21.78 -11.21
C LEU A 291 3.71 21.04 -9.86
N ARG A 292 4.26 21.62 -8.80
CA ARG A 292 4.07 21.09 -7.47
C ARG A 292 2.73 21.54 -6.91
N GLU A 293 2.00 20.60 -6.39
CA GLU A 293 0.71 20.80 -5.77
C GLU A 293 0.80 20.67 -4.27
N ASN A 294 0.17 21.59 -3.53
CA ASN A 294 0.00 21.44 -2.10
C ASN A 294 -1.08 20.40 -1.84
N VAL A 295 -0.69 19.34 -1.14
CA VAL A 295 -1.57 18.20 -0.85
C VAL A 295 -2.35 18.32 0.46
N LYS A 296 -2.28 19.46 1.13
CA LYS A 296 -3.08 19.72 2.33
C LYS A 296 -4.57 19.57 2.06
N GLY A 297 -5.27 18.78 2.87
CA GLY A 297 -6.68 18.45 2.69
C GLY A 297 -6.92 17.31 1.71
N ASN A 298 -5.88 16.77 1.06
CA ASN A 298 -6.02 15.62 0.20
C ASN A 298 -6.21 14.34 1.01
N GLN A 299 -7.05 13.45 0.50
CA GLN A 299 -7.24 12.12 1.05
C GLN A 299 -5.93 11.31 0.98
N LEU A 300 -5.64 10.53 2.01
CA LEU A 300 -4.51 9.59 1.99
C LEU A 300 -4.74 8.49 0.93
N ALA A 301 -3.64 8.00 0.38
CA ALA A 301 -3.69 6.97 -0.65
C ALA A 301 -4.34 5.68 -0.13
N LYS A 302 -5.21 5.07 -0.95
CA LYS A 302 -5.84 3.76 -0.71
C LYS A 302 -6.72 3.67 0.55
N THR A 303 -7.31 4.78 0.97
CA THR A 303 -8.22 4.87 2.13
C THR A 303 -9.65 5.11 1.66
N PRO A 304 -10.41 4.10 1.20
CA PRO A 304 -11.79 4.27 0.78
C PRO A 304 -12.67 4.73 1.95
N GLU A 305 -13.54 5.72 1.70
CA GLU A 305 -14.43 6.27 2.73
C GLU A 305 -15.43 5.25 3.30
N PHE A 306 -15.74 4.22 2.51
CA PHE A 306 -16.65 3.17 2.94
C PHE A 306 -16.26 1.81 2.36
N THR A 307 -16.21 0.79 3.20
CA THR A 307 -16.11 -0.61 2.80
C THR A 307 -17.16 -1.46 3.48
N ALA A 308 -17.65 -2.49 2.79
CA ALA A 308 -18.57 -3.47 3.34
C ALA A 308 -18.24 -4.86 2.82
N ASP A 309 -18.30 -5.85 3.72
CA ASP A 309 -18.36 -7.27 3.40
C ASP A 309 -19.53 -7.88 4.16
N ILE A 310 -20.50 -8.42 3.42
CA ILE A 310 -21.71 -9.01 3.99
C ILE A 310 -21.85 -10.42 3.42
N THR A 311 -21.80 -11.42 4.28
CA THR A 311 -21.93 -12.81 3.92
C THR A 311 -23.14 -13.44 4.62
N LEU A 312 -24.04 -13.98 3.81
CA LEU A 312 -25.18 -14.79 4.27
C LEU A 312 -24.88 -16.25 3.96
N ARG A 313 -25.02 -17.12 4.97
CA ARG A 313 -24.87 -18.56 4.84
C ARG A 313 -26.16 -19.24 5.27
N HIS A 314 -26.75 -19.99 4.34
CA HIS A 314 -27.90 -20.82 4.62
C HIS A 314 -27.52 -22.30 4.48
N GLU A 315 -27.90 -23.11 5.48
CA GLU A 315 -27.66 -24.56 5.48
C GLU A 315 -28.96 -25.31 5.80
N THR A 316 -29.27 -26.30 4.99
CA THR A 316 -30.46 -27.13 5.19
C THR A 316 -30.22 -28.56 4.73
N ASN A 317 -30.90 -29.50 5.39
CA ASN A 317 -30.91 -30.89 5.00
C ASN A 317 -32.02 -31.15 3.98
N LEU A 318 -31.64 -31.74 2.85
CA LEU A 318 -32.57 -32.13 1.81
C LEU A 318 -33.30 -33.44 2.17
N PRO A 319 -34.49 -33.70 1.64
CA PRO A 319 -35.19 -34.96 1.85
C PRO A 319 -34.40 -36.21 1.46
N SER A 320 -33.41 -36.07 0.56
CA SER A 320 -32.48 -37.13 0.17
C SER A 320 -31.44 -37.49 1.25
N GLY A 321 -31.36 -36.77 2.38
CA GLY A 321 -30.34 -36.91 3.39
C GLY A 321 -29.06 -36.11 3.10
N ASN A 322 -28.96 -35.43 1.96
CA ASN A 322 -27.85 -34.59 1.58
C ASN A 322 -27.95 -33.23 2.28
N THR A 323 -26.81 -32.56 2.50
CA THR A 323 -26.77 -31.20 3.03
C THR A 323 -26.60 -30.21 1.89
N LEU A 324 -27.47 -29.20 1.84
CA LEU A 324 -27.36 -28.05 0.92
C LEU A 324 -26.88 -26.84 1.73
N THR A 325 -25.73 -26.30 1.34
CA THR A 325 -25.20 -25.05 1.89
C THR A 325 -25.12 -24.01 0.78
N THR A 326 -25.72 -22.85 0.99
CA THR A 326 -25.60 -21.70 0.07
C THR A 326 -24.96 -20.53 0.82
N VAL A 327 -23.93 -19.96 0.22
CA VAL A 327 -23.25 -18.76 0.71
C VAL A 327 -23.40 -17.68 -0.36
N ALA A 328 -23.97 -16.54 0.04
CA ALA A 328 -24.06 -15.34 -0.76
C ALA A 328 -23.22 -14.26 -0.09
N GLN A 329 -22.26 -13.71 -0.81
CA GLN A 329 -21.38 -12.64 -0.34
C GLN A 329 -21.59 -11.39 -1.19
N TYR A 330 -21.62 -10.25 -0.53
CA TYR A 330 -21.59 -8.93 -1.14
C TYR A 330 -20.44 -8.14 -0.56
N VAL A 331 -19.54 -7.70 -1.44
CA VAL A 331 -18.39 -6.84 -1.10
C VAL A 331 -18.57 -5.51 -1.79
N LYS A 332 -18.44 -4.41 -1.06
CA LYS A 332 -18.40 -3.06 -1.61
C LYS A 332 -17.09 -2.38 -1.19
N ARG A 333 -16.42 -1.78 -2.15
CA ARG A 333 -15.34 -0.83 -1.93
C ARG A 333 -15.79 0.55 -2.40
N GLY A 334 -15.73 1.52 -1.52
CA GLY A 334 -16.00 2.92 -1.83
C GLY A 334 -14.97 3.51 -2.77
N GLU A 335 -15.21 4.71 -3.22
CA GLU A 335 -14.23 5.51 -3.96
C GLU A 335 -13.01 5.80 -3.08
N PHE A 336 -11.83 5.84 -3.68
CA PHE A 336 -10.59 6.18 -2.99
C PHE A 336 -9.57 6.76 -3.97
N GLN A 337 -8.57 7.41 -3.41
CA GLN A 337 -7.46 7.95 -4.17
C GLN A 337 -6.29 6.95 -4.21
N GLN A 338 -5.69 6.78 -5.39
CA GLN A 338 -4.55 5.87 -5.56
C GLN A 338 -3.25 6.46 -4.99
N ARG A 339 -3.07 7.77 -5.14
CA ARG A 339 -1.91 8.53 -4.66
C ARG A 339 -2.37 9.72 -3.85
N VAL A 340 -1.46 10.30 -3.07
CA VAL A 340 -1.72 11.48 -2.23
C VAL A 340 -1.94 12.77 -3.05
N SER A 341 -1.49 12.83 -4.29
CA SER A 341 -1.78 13.93 -5.23
C SER A 341 -3.26 14.09 -5.53
N ASN A 342 -4.04 13.02 -5.39
CA ASN A 342 -5.48 13.05 -5.65
C ASN A 342 -5.83 13.61 -7.05
N ASN A 343 -5.00 13.31 -8.06
CA ASN A 343 -5.24 13.75 -9.42
C ASN A 343 -6.59 13.20 -9.94
N PRO A 344 -7.54 14.04 -10.33
CA PRO A 344 -8.89 13.59 -10.66
C PRO A 344 -8.98 12.73 -11.93
N ILE A 345 -7.91 12.69 -12.74
CA ILE A 345 -7.87 11.94 -13.99
C ILE A 345 -7.39 10.51 -13.76
N VAL A 346 -6.37 10.33 -12.91
CA VAL A 346 -5.65 9.05 -12.78
C VAL A 346 -5.67 8.45 -11.38
N ASP A 347 -5.95 9.24 -10.33
CA ASP A 347 -5.89 8.76 -8.96
C ASP A 347 -7.25 8.34 -8.40
N SER A 348 -8.35 8.92 -8.89
CA SER A 348 -9.67 8.58 -8.41
C SER A 348 -10.11 7.21 -8.92
N ILE A 349 -10.14 6.25 -8.02
CA ILE A 349 -10.64 4.90 -8.27
C ILE A 349 -12.11 4.84 -7.85
N ARG A 350 -12.99 4.67 -8.83
CA ARG A 350 -14.44 4.63 -8.60
C ARG A 350 -14.85 3.47 -7.68
N ALA A 351 -15.88 3.72 -6.90
CA ALA A 351 -16.50 2.66 -6.09
C ALA A 351 -16.99 1.50 -6.96
N TYR A 352 -16.83 0.28 -6.46
CA TYR A 352 -17.37 -0.92 -7.09
C TYR A 352 -17.92 -1.91 -6.06
N TYR A 353 -18.64 -2.91 -6.53
CA TYR A 353 -19.15 -3.98 -5.68
C TYR A 353 -19.05 -5.33 -6.39
N ILE A 354 -18.87 -6.39 -5.60
CA ILE A 354 -18.76 -7.76 -6.07
C ILE A 354 -19.82 -8.61 -5.35
N GLY A 355 -20.64 -9.29 -6.10
CA GLY A 355 -21.53 -10.33 -5.58
C GLY A 355 -20.98 -11.72 -5.90
N ASN A 356 -20.93 -12.60 -4.90
CA ASN A 356 -20.50 -14.00 -5.07
C ASN A 356 -21.60 -14.93 -4.54
N ILE A 357 -21.82 -16.04 -5.23
CA ILE A 357 -22.72 -17.10 -4.77
C ILE A 357 -21.98 -18.43 -4.88
N THR A 358 -21.99 -19.17 -3.78
CA THR A 358 -21.50 -20.55 -3.75
C THR A 358 -22.60 -21.45 -3.20
N THR A 359 -22.95 -22.51 -3.94
CA THR A 359 -23.86 -23.54 -3.48
C THR A 359 -23.14 -24.87 -3.43
N SER A 360 -23.15 -25.52 -2.27
CA SER A 360 -22.49 -26.80 -2.00
C SER A 360 -23.55 -27.86 -1.68
N ILE A 361 -23.45 -29.02 -2.35
CA ILE A 361 -24.24 -30.20 -2.03
C ILE A 361 -23.29 -31.25 -1.43
N GLY A 362 -23.45 -31.52 -0.14
CA GLY A 362 -22.76 -32.58 0.59
C GLY A 362 -23.53 -33.87 0.47
N PHE A 363 -22.91 -34.88 -0.16
CA PHE A 363 -23.51 -36.22 -0.34
C PHE A 363 -23.15 -37.18 0.81
N SER A 364 -22.02 -36.91 1.45
CA SER A 364 -21.53 -37.62 2.63
C SER A 364 -20.46 -36.78 3.34
N ASP A 365 -19.96 -37.26 4.47
CA ASP A 365 -18.85 -36.59 5.20
C ASP A 365 -17.57 -36.48 4.34
N SER A 366 -17.45 -37.32 3.31
CA SER A 366 -16.27 -37.38 2.45
C SER A 366 -16.45 -36.77 1.06
N MET A 367 -17.69 -36.51 0.61
CA MET A 367 -17.95 -36.07 -0.76
C MET A 367 -18.92 -34.89 -0.84
N ALA A 368 -18.51 -33.86 -1.56
CA ALA A 368 -19.34 -32.70 -1.87
C ALA A 368 -19.06 -32.13 -3.28
N VAL A 369 -20.05 -31.47 -3.86
CA VAL A 369 -19.94 -30.70 -5.11
C VAL A 369 -20.32 -29.27 -4.83
N ASP A 370 -19.45 -28.35 -5.25
CA ASP A 370 -19.68 -26.91 -5.14
C ASP A 370 -19.91 -26.31 -6.53
N PHE A 371 -20.91 -25.45 -6.63
CA PHE A 371 -21.17 -24.58 -7.77
C PHE A 371 -20.94 -23.14 -7.33
N MET A 372 -20.10 -22.41 -8.06
CA MET A 372 -19.67 -21.08 -7.69
C MET A 372 -19.87 -20.12 -8.86
N ILE A 373 -20.43 -18.96 -8.55
CA ILE A 373 -20.46 -17.80 -9.43
C ILE A 373 -19.78 -16.67 -8.67
N LEU A 374 -18.62 -16.25 -9.14
CA LEU A 374 -17.88 -15.12 -8.62
C LEU A 374 -18.08 -13.92 -9.55
N ASN A 375 -18.13 -12.72 -8.96
CA ASN A 375 -18.46 -11.48 -9.64
C ASN A 375 -19.77 -11.62 -10.47
N LEU A 376 -20.87 -11.86 -9.77
CA LEU A 376 -22.18 -12.15 -10.37
C LEU A 376 -22.66 -11.07 -11.35
N SER A 377 -22.38 -9.80 -11.06
CA SER A 377 -22.73 -8.64 -11.89
C SER A 377 -21.82 -8.45 -13.09
N ASP A 378 -20.69 -9.17 -13.18
CA ASP A 378 -19.63 -8.94 -14.16
C ASP A 378 -19.09 -7.50 -14.08
N GLU A 379 -18.82 -7.05 -12.87
CA GLU A 379 -18.33 -5.69 -12.59
C GLU A 379 -16.90 -5.52 -13.06
N ASP A 380 -16.62 -4.43 -13.76
CA ASP A 380 -15.29 -4.01 -14.21
C ASP A 380 -14.66 -3.06 -13.18
N GLY A 381 -14.49 -3.53 -11.94
CA GLY A 381 -13.86 -2.74 -10.88
C GLY A 381 -12.35 -2.60 -11.09
N VAL A 382 -11.81 -1.46 -10.70
CA VAL A 382 -10.36 -1.22 -10.65
C VAL A 382 -9.86 -1.48 -9.24
N ASN A 383 -8.95 -2.45 -9.09
CA ASN A 383 -8.34 -2.78 -7.80
C ASN A 383 -7.23 -1.79 -7.43
N SER A 384 -6.41 -1.43 -8.39
CA SER A 384 -5.35 -0.43 -8.24
C SER A 384 -4.97 0.17 -9.58
N SER A 385 -4.28 1.31 -9.55
CA SER A 385 -3.63 1.89 -10.72
C SER A 385 -2.16 2.16 -10.41
N MET A 386 -1.35 2.16 -11.45
CA MET A 386 0.05 2.55 -11.37
C MET A 386 0.35 3.53 -12.48
N THR A 387 0.73 4.74 -12.10
CA THR A 387 1.17 5.77 -13.04
C THR A 387 2.68 5.73 -13.17
N ASP A 388 3.17 5.78 -14.41
CA ASP A 388 4.59 5.76 -14.69
C ASP A 388 5.32 6.93 -13.99
N VAL A 389 6.35 6.57 -13.24
CA VAL A 389 7.16 7.54 -12.48
C VAL A 389 8.22 8.21 -13.36
N PHE A 390 8.48 7.68 -14.55
CA PHE A 390 9.53 8.18 -15.46
C PHE A 390 9.04 9.23 -16.47
N GLY A 391 7.81 9.70 -16.33
CA GLY A 391 7.36 10.93 -16.97
C GLY A 391 6.65 10.78 -18.30
N VAL A 392 6.19 9.61 -18.69
CA VAL A 392 5.26 9.47 -19.82
C VAL A 392 3.79 9.49 -19.39
N ALA A 393 3.53 9.63 -18.08
CA ALA A 393 2.20 9.67 -17.47
C ALA A 393 1.29 8.48 -17.87
N ALA A 394 1.86 7.40 -18.37
CA ALA A 394 1.11 6.21 -18.71
C ALA A 394 0.56 5.58 -17.43
N THR A 395 -0.75 5.37 -17.36
CA THR A 395 -1.40 4.76 -16.21
C THR A 395 -1.90 3.37 -16.58
N GLY A 396 -1.35 2.37 -15.91
CA GLY A 396 -1.83 0.99 -15.97
C GLY A 396 -2.92 0.76 -14.93
N LEU A 397 -3.95 0.00 -15.27
CA LEU A 397 -5.03 -0.37 -14.36
C LEU A 397 -4.98 -1.88 -14.08
N GLU A 398 -5.05 -2.23 -12.81
CA GLU A 398 -5.30 -3.59 -12.38
C GLU A 398 -6.80 -3.80 -12.18
N LEU A 399 -7.41 -4.60 -13.03
CA LEU A 399 -8.83 -4.90 -12.93
C LEU A 399 -9.08 -6.07 -11.98
N ILE A 400 -10.23 -6.06 -11.33
CA ILE A 400 -10.73 -7.27 -10.63
C ILE A 400 -11.04 -8.38 -11.65
N PRO A 401 -10.98 -9.66 -11.24
CA PRO A 401 -11.33 -10.76 -12.14
C PRO A 401 -12.78 -10.61 -12.66
N PRO A 402 -13.02 -10.89 -13.96
CA PRO A 402 -14.37 -10.90 -14.52
C PRO A 402 -15.20 -12.02 -13.90
N ARG A 403 -16.50 -12.07 -14.22
CA ARG A 403 -17.39 -13.15 -13.76
C ARG A 403 -16.82 -14.53 -14.09
N GLN A 404 -16.75 -15.36 -13.06
CA GLN A 404 -16.30 -16.74 -13.17
C GLN A 404 -17.39 -17.69 -12.73
N VAL A 405 -17.59 -18.75 -13.52
CA VAL A 405 -18.50 -19.85 -13.17
C VAL A 405 -17.66 -21.11 -13.03
N MET A 406 -17.72 -21.72 -11.86
CA MET A 406 -16.88 -22.87 -11.54
C MET A 406 -17.68 -23.99 -10.90
N THR A 407 -17.22 -25.23 -11.11
CA THR A 407 -17.68 -26.42 -10.39
C THR A 407 -16.48 -27.11 -9.78
N ARG A 408 -16.59 -27.48 -8.51
CA ARG A 408 -15.54 -28.18 -7.76
C ARG A 408 -16.09 -29.44 -7.12
N LEU A 409 -15.45 -30.57 -7.38
CA LEU A 409 -15.68 -31.81 -6.64
C LEU A 409 -14.69 -31.90 -5.50
N ARG A 410 -15.19 -32.06 -4.27
CA ARG A 410 -14.39 -32.32 -3.08
C ARG A 410 -14.55 -33.77 -2.65
N TYR A 411 -13.44 -34.45 -2.45
CA TYR A 411 -13.41 -35.81 -1.91
C TYR A 411 -12.33 -35.91 -0.84
N ARG A 412 -12.70 -36.44 0.30
CA ARG A 412 -11.80 -36.64 1.45
C ARG A 412 -11.55 -38.15 1.58
N PHE A 413 -10.28 -38.56 1.56
CA PHE A 413 -9.81 -39.95 1.73
C PHE A 413 -9.76 -40.32 3.19
#